data_9849ed71351e4bd7c9fa192ba7963983
#
_entry.id   9849ed71351e4bd7c9fa192ba7963983
#
_cell.length_a   1.000
_cell.length_b   1.000
_cell.length_c   1.000
_cell.angle_alpha   90.00
_cell.angle_beta   90.00
_cell.angle_gamma   90.00
#
_symmetry.space_group_name_H-M   'P 1'
#
loop_
_entity.id
_entity.type
_entity.pdbx_description
1 polymer ?
#
loop_
_entity_poly.entity_id
_entity_poly.type
_entity_poly.pdbx_seq_one_letter_code
_entity_poly.pdbx_strand_id
1 'polypeptide(L)'
;PGHPMLADCMRMLAGPVMLAEPNGPGGSVVTAEEVAAVAGDRLALVLDDGRARYAQPVSTIELVGQGFRVVRPGIVTDDTLRRLASLM
;
A
#
# COMPACT_ATOMS: atom_id res chain seq x y z
N PRO A 1 -0.43 6.06 8.25
CA PRO A 1 -1.35 5.69 7.17
C PRO A 1 -2.67 6.45 7.26
N GLY A 2 -3.34 6.60 6.12
CA GLY A 2 -4.61 7.30 6.06
C GLY A 2 -5.82 6.47 6.51
N HIS A 3 -5.63 5.18 6.79
CA HIS A 3 -6.71 4.29 7.25
C HIS A 3 -6.80 4.35 8.77
N PRO A 4 -7.93 4.81 9.35
CA PRO A 4 -8.02 5.03 10.81
C PRO A 4 -7.80 3.77 11.64
N MET A 5 -8.40 2.64 11.25
CA MET A 5 -8.24 1.38 11.96
C MET A 5 -6.78 0.92 11.95
N LEU A 6 -6.13 1.01 10.80
CA LEU A 6 -4.72 0.64 10.69
C LEU A 6 -3.83 1.57 11.51
N ALA A 7 -4.11 2.86 11.48
CA ALA A 7 -3.37 3.84 12.28
C ALA A 7 -3.47 3.53 13.77
N ASP A 8 -4.68 3.19 14.24
CA ASP A 8 -4.89 2.83 15.64
C ASP A 8 -4.14 1.56 16.02
N CYS A 9 -4.18 0.54 15.15
CA CYS A 9 -3.44 -0.69 15.38
C CYS A 9 -1.93 -0.44 15.46
N MET A 10 -1.41 0.41 14.58
CA MET A 10 0.02 0.73 14.57
C MET A 10 0.48 1.44 15.83
N ARG A 11 -0.38 2.26 16.43
CA ARG A 11 -0.05 2.93 17.71
C ARG A 11 0.10 1.93 18.86
N MET A 12 -0.52 0.77 18.74
CA MET A 12 -0.46 -0.26 19.78
C MET A 12 0.76 -1.17 19.65
N LEU A 13 1.51 -1.05 18.58
CA LEU A 13 2.69 -1.88 18.33
C LEU A 13 3.94 -1.23 18.92
N ALA A 14 4.80 -2.08 19.48
CA ALA A 14 5.99 -1.62 20.19
C ALA A 14 7.21 -1.34 19.30
N GLY A 15 7.11 -1.57 18.01
CA GLY A 15 8.25 -1.42 17.11
C GLY A 15 7.85 -1.14 15.68
N PRO A 16 8.82 -1.14 14.77
CA PRO A 16 8.56 -0.86 13.36
C PRO A 16 7.73 -1.95 12.70
N VAL A 17 7.04 -1.58 11.62
CA VAL A 17 6.19 -2.47 10.85
C VAL A 17 6.73 -2.58 9.43
N MET A 18 6.84 -3.80 8.93
CA MET A 18 7.19 -4.03 7.53
C MET A 18 5.90 -4.21 6.74
N LEU A 19 5.79 -3.50 5.62
CA LEU A 19 4.63 -3.58 4.74
C LEU A 19 4.96 -4.43 3.51
N ALA A 20 4.00 -5.25 3.12
CA ALA A 20 4.11 -6.05 1.90
C ALA A 20 2.76 -6.10 1.20
N GLU A 21 2.77 -6.27 -0.11
CA GLU A 21 1.56 -6.42 -0.89
C GLU A 21 1.30 -7.90 -1.18
N PRO A 22 0.13 -8.45 -0.77
CA PRO A 22 -0.23 -9.79 -1.19
C PRO A 22 -0.68 -9.75 -2.65
N ASN A 23 -0.15 -10.67 -3.47
CA ASN A 23 -0.51 -10.78 -4.87
C ASN A 23 -1.18 -12.13 -5.11
N GLY A 24 -2.37 -12.09 -5.71
CA GLY A 24 -3.09 -13.27 -6.09
C GLY A 24 -2.96 -13.57 -7.59
N PRO A 25 -3.52 -14.70 -8.08
CA PRO A 25 -3.45 -15.06 -9.49
C PRO A 25 -4.05 -14.01 -10.43
N GLY A 26 -5.01 -13.24 -9.95
CA GLY A 26 -5.67 -12.18 -10.72
C GLY A 26 -5.06 -10.80 -10.56
N GLY A 27 -3.92 -10.68 -9.87
CA GLY A 27 -3.29 -9.39 -9.59
C GLY A 27 -3.47 -8.93 -8.16
N SER A 28 -3.79 -7.65 -7.96
CA SER A 28 -3.97 -7.09 -6.62
C SER A 28 -5.18 -7.67 -5.91
N VAL A 29 -5.02 -8.03 -4.63
CA VAL A 29 -6.13 -8.46 -3.78
C VAL A 29 -6.76 -7.23 -3.12
N VAL A 30 -8.09 -7.25 -2.98
CA VAL A 30 -8.85 -6.10 -2.47
C VAL A 30 -9.78 -6.45 -1.32
N THR A 31 -9.92 -7.71 -0.96
CA THR A 31 -10.77 -8.16 0.14
C THR A 31 -9.99 -9.04 1.11
N ALA A 32 -10.46 -9.12 2.36
CA ALA A 32 -9.87 -10.00 3.35
C ALA A 32 -9.96 -11.48 2.93
N GLU A 33 -11.05 -11.86 2.25
CA GLU A 33 -11.22 -13.22 1.74
C GLU A 33 -10.16 -13.58 0.72
N GLU A 34 -9.85 -12.66 -0.20
CA GLU A 34 -8.80 -12.87 -1.18
C GLU A 34 -7.43 -12.99 -0.53
N VAL A 35 -7.16 -12.17 0.48
CA VAL A 35 -5.90 -12.22 1.24
C VAL A 35 -5.78 -13.56 1.95
N ALA A 36 -6.83 -14.02 2.59
CA ALA A 36 -6.84 -15.29 3.28
C ALA A 36 -6.62 -16.47 2.31
N ALA A 37 -7.17 -16.38 1.10
CA ALA A 37 -6.98 -17.39 0.07
C ALA A 37 -5.53 -17.46 -0.42
N VAL A 38 -4.86 -16.32 -0.53
CA VAL A 38 -3.47 -16.25 -1.01
C VAL A 38 -2.47 -16.63 0.07
N ALA A 39 -2.64 -16.10 1.28
CA ALA A 39 -1.64 -16.20 2.34
C ALA A 39 -2.01 -17.18 3.45
N GLY A 40 -3.30 -17.47 3.62
CA GLY A 40 -3.85 -18.52 4.50
C GLY A 40 -3.10 -18.75 5.81
N ASP A 41 -2.47 -19.92 5.90
CA ASP A 41 -1.82 -20.38 7.11
C ASP A 41 -0.60 -19.55 7.55
N ARG A 42 -0.11 -18.67 6.68
CA ARG A 42 1.01 -17.79 6.99
C ARG A 42 0.60 -16.55 7.77
N LEU A 43 -0.71 -16.34 7.95
CA LEU A 43 -1.24 -15.19 8.66
C LEU A 43 -1.66 -15.57 10.06
N ALA A 44 -1.22 -14.78 11.05
CA ALA A 44 -1.67 -14.93 12.42
C ALA A 44 -3.03 -14.27 12.65
N LEU A 45 -3.32 -13.21 11.90
CA LEU A 45 -4.52 -12.40 12.08
C LEU A 45 -4.85 -11.68 10.79
N VAL A 46 -6.13 -11.55 10.50
CA VAL A 46 -6.63 -10.71 9.39
C VAL A 46 -7.60 -9.70 9.97
N LEU A 47 -7.33 -8.43 9.70
CA LEU A 47 -8.27 -7.35 10.04
C LEU A 47 -9.05 -7.00 8.80
N ASP A 48 -10.37 -7.17 8.87
CA ASP A 48 -11.28 -6.96 7.75
C ASP A 48 -12.09 -5.69 7.95
N ASP A 49 -11.85 -4.70 7.11
CA ASP A 49 -12.63 -3.45 7.09
C ASP A 49 -13.30 -3.27 5.72
N GLY A 50 -13.68 -4.38 5.10
CA GLY A 50 -14.36 -4.37 3.81
C GLY A 50 -13.41 -4.36 2.63
N ARG A 51 -13.95 -4.04 1.46
CA ARG A 51 -13.20 -4.00 0.22
C ARG A 51 -12.23 -2.82 0.21
N ALA A 52 -11.02 -3.03 -0.30
CA ALA A 52 -10.03 -1.97 -0.41
C ALA A 52 -10.59 -0.80 -1.25
N ARG A 53 -10.37 0.42 -0.75
CA ARG A 53 -10.85 1.63 -1.41
C ARG A 53 -10.18 1.83 -2.76
N TYR A 54 -8.89 1.53 -2.84
CA TYR A 54 -8.10 1.64 -4.06
C TYR A 54 -7.61 0.25 -4.45
N ALA A 55 -7.99 -0.22 -5.63
CA ALA A 55 -7.62 -1.54 -6.12
C ALA A 55 -6.34 -1.49 -6.95
N GLN A 56 -5.45 -0.56 -6.66
CA GLN A 56 -4.21 -0.35 -7.41
C GLN A 56 -3.03 -0.27 -6.46
N PRO A 57 -1.84 -0.68 -6.91
CA PRO A 57 -0.64 -0.59 -6.09
C PRO A 57 -0.23 0.86 -5.86
N VAL A 58 0.61 1.06 -4.85
CA VAL A 58 1.19 2.38 -4.60
C VAL A 58 2.19 2.73 -5.70
N SER A 59 2.33 4.03 -5.95
CA SER A 59 3.38 4.51 -6.84
C SER A 59 4.70 4.54 -6.06
N THR A 60 5.76 4.04 -6.68
CA THR A 60 7.09 4.03 -6.07
C THR A 60 8.00 4.96 -6.87
N ILE A 61 8.64 5.89 -6.19
CA ILE A 61 9.57 6.82 -6.79
C ILE A 61 10.94 6.72 -6.15
N GLU A 62 11.95 7.08 -6.90
CA GLU A 62 13.32 7.23 -6.44
C GLU A 62 13.73 8.68 -6.57
N LEU A 63 14.28 9.23 -5.50
CA LEU A 63 14.78 10.61 -5.54
C LEU A 63 16.16 10.61 -6.21
N VAL A 64 16.30 11.43 -7.26
CA VAL A 64 17.54 11.53 -8.04
C VAL A 64 17.90 13.01 -8.16
N GLY A 65 19.00 13.41 -7.50
CA GLY A 65 19.39 14.81 -7.46
C GLY A 65 18.28 15.68 -6.86
N GLN A 66 17.79 16.66 -7.63
CA GLN A 66 16.69 17.53 -7.20
C GLN A 66 15.34 17.09 -7.77
N GLY A 67 15.30 15.97 -8.46
CA GLY A 67 14.08 15.44 -9.08
C GLY A 67 13.74 14.04 -8.57
N PHE A 68 12.91 13.36 -9.36
CA PHE A 68 12.53 11.99 -9.05
C PHE A 68 12.36 11.19 -10.34
N ARG A 69 12.41 9.86 -10.16
CA ARG A 69 12.14 8.91 -11.22
C ARG A 69 11.06 7.95 -10.73
N VAL A 70 10.08 7.65 -11.57
CA VAL A 70 9.05 6.67 -11.23
C VAL A 70 9.62 5.27 -11.44
N VAL A 71 9.80 4.54 -10.35
CA VAL A 71 10.30 3.17 -10.37
C VAL A 71 9.17 2.20 -10.68
N ARG A 72 8.00 2.44 -10.08
CA ARG A 72 6.81 1.62 -10.28
C ARG A 72 5.60 2.54 -10.37
N PRO A 73 4.91 2.60 -11.52
CA PRO A 73 3.67 3.38 -11.62
C PRO A 73 2.58 2.75 -10.74
N GLY A 74 1.75 3.59 -10.18
CA GLY A 74 0.67 3.16 -9.30
C GLY A 74 -0.48 4.14 -9.32
N ILE A 75 -1.24 4.19 -8.22
CA ILE A 75 -2.46 4.99 -8.12
C ILE A 75 -2.23 6.50 -8.27
N VAL A 76 -1.07 6.98 -7.85
CA VAL A 76 -0.72 8.39 -8.03
C VAL A 76 -0.02 8.54 -9.38
N THR A 77 -0.62 9.32 -10.28
CA THR A 77 -0.11 9.47 -11.64
C THR A 77 1.17 10.30 -11.70
N ASP A 78 1.93 10.15 -12.80
CA ASP A 78 3.14 10.93 -13.03
C ASP A 78 2.86 12.44 -13.00
N ASP A 79 1.75 12.87 -13.61
CA ASP A 79 1.38 14.28 -13.62
C ASP A 79 1.12 14.81 -12.21
N THR A 80 0.46 14.01 -11.38
CA THR A 80 0.21 14.39 -9.99
C THR A 80 1.53 14.44 -9.20
N LEU A 81 2.41 13.46 -9.41
CA LEU A 81 3.72 13.44 -8.76
C LEU A 81 4.55 14.66 -9.12
N ARG A 82 4.57 15.04 -10.40
CA ARG A 82 5.30 16.23 -10.86
C ARG A 82 4.74 17.50 -10.28
N ARG A 83 3.41 17.57 -10.16
CA ARG A 83 2.75 18.72 -9.56
C ARG A 83 3.12 18.86 -8.08
N LEU A 84 3.11 17.74 -7.34
CA LEU A 84 3.49 17.74 -5.91
C LEU A 84 4.95 18.09 -5.74
N ALA A 85 5.83 17.58 -6.59
CA ALA A 85 7.26 17.89 -6.54
C ALA A 85 7.54 19.37 -6.77
N SER A 86 6.76 20.04 -7.60
CA SER A 86 6.94 21.46 -7.88
C SER A 86 6.58 22.37 -6.70
N LEU A 87 5.88 21.83 -5.70
CA LEU A 87 5.50 22.55 -4.49
C LEU A 87 6.56 22.46 -3.38
N MET A 88 7.59 21.65 -3.59
CA MET A 88 8.63 21.38 -2.58
C MET A 88 9.81 22.32 -2.71
#